data_8d918fcae629025e2926c97972b685f0
#
_entry.id   8d918fcae629025e2926c97972b685f0
#
_cell.length_a   1.000
_cell.length_b   1.000
_cell.length_c   1.000
_cell.angle_alpha   90.00
_cell.angle_beta   90.00
_cell.angle_gamma   90.00
#
_symmetry.space_group_name_H-M   'P 1'
#
loop_
_entity.id
_entity.type
_entity.pdbx_description
1 polymer ?
#
loop_
_entity_poly.entity_id
_entity_poly.type
_entity_poly.pdbx_seq_one_letter_code
_entity_poly.pdbx_strand_id
1 'polypeptide(L)'
;VYKRQEKGDIQLYFRKDTVSENEWNLFKLVDMGDILGVEGTVFTTHTGETTIRVLHFTMLSKSLRPLPEKWHGLTDKEQRYRQRYLDLIANPEVRKTFIKRANMLQAIRNWYTAHGFLEVETPVLQPLYGGANARPFMTHFNALDMTMYLRIAPELYLKRLLVGGYERIFEITRNFRNEGMDTRHNPEFTAIETYQAYGDIDDVIDQTEQIVAACAMASYGTTKFTYEGTEIDVAGPWPRLTMAEAVKKYTGEDFDACKTIEEARAICDRLHVEYGEFDGFGKLLAAAFDDYVEEHLIQPVHITCLLYTSPSPRD
;
A
#
# COMPACT_ATOMS: atom_id res chain seq x y z
N VAL A 1 -2.10 -16.75 -33.85
CA VAL A 1 -2.81 -15.91 -32.87
C VAL A 1 -2.39 -16.33 -31.48
N TYR A 2 -2.00 -15.38 -30.64
CA TYR A 2 -1.65 -15.62 -29.24
C TYR A 2 -2.82 -15.25 -28.34
N LYS A 3 -3.14 -16.14 -27.38
CA LYS A 3 -4.15 -15.90 -26.37
C LYS A 3 -3.51 -15.80 -24.99
N ARG A 4 -3.77 -14.72 -24.29
CA ARG A 4 -3.32 -14.50 -22.92
C ARG A 4 -4.32 -15.04 -21.91
N GLN A 5 -3.84 -15.78 -20.93
CA GLN A 5 -4.59 -16.26 -19.78
C GLN A 5 -3.82 -15.93 -18.48
N GLU A 6 -4.40 -16.26 -17.34
CA GLU A 6 -3.74 -16.09 -16.04
C GLU A 6 -2.40 -16.83 -15.95
N LYS A 7 -2.34 -18.03 -16.51
CA LYS A 7 -1.14 -18.89 -16.51
C LYS A 7 -0.13 -18.56 -17.62
N GLY A 8 -0.42 -17.59 -18.49
CA GLY A 8 0.49 -17.17 -19.56
C GLY A 8 -0.16 -17.05 -20.93
N ASP A 9 0.68 -16.90 -21.93
CA ASP A 9 0.28 -16.79 -23.33
C ASP A 9 0.45 -18.15 -24.02
N ILE A 10 -0.47 -18.50 -24.93
CA ILE A 10 -0.38 -19.68 -25.76
C ILE A 10 -0.70 -19.33 -27.19
N GLN A 11 0.07 -19.94 -28.13
CA GLN A 11 -0.18 -19.78 -29.55
C GLN A 11 -1.37 -20.63 -29.99
N LEU A 12 -2.24 -20.04 -30.81
CA LEU A 12 -3.34 -20.76 -31.47
C LEU A 12 -3.07 -20.85 -32.98
N TYR A 13 -3.13 -22.05 -33.50
CA TYR A 13 -2.96 -22.34 -34.93
C TYR A 13 -4.31 -22.71 -35.54
N PHE A 14 -4.82 -21.84 -36.41
CA PHE A 14 -6.05 -22.03 -37.15
C PHE A 14 -5.76 -22.45 -38.60
N ARG A 15 -6.48 -23.45 -39.10
CA ARG A 15 -6.47 -23.86 -40.51
C ARG A 15 -7.91 -24.01 -40.98
N LYS A 16 -8.13 -23.68 -42.25
CA LYS A 16 -9.45 -23.76 -42.88
C LYS A 16 -9.97 -25.21 -42.95
N ASP A 17 -9.03 -26.18 -43.06
CA ASP A 17 -9.33 -27.62 -43.18
C ASP A 17 -9.50 -28.32 -41.81
N THR A 18 -9.25 -27.65 -40.70
CA THR A 18 -9.38 -28.22 -39.34
C THR A 18 -10.58 -27.73 -38.55
N VAL A 19 -11.22 -26.66 -39.00
CA VAL A 19 -12.43 -26.11 -38.40
C VAL A 19 -13.59 -26.11 -39.40
N SER A 20 -14.82 -26.02 -38.95
CA SER A 20 -15.99 -25.92 -39.83
C SER A 20 -15.98 -24.62 -40.63
N GLU A 21 -16.71 -24.59 -41.75
CA GLU A 21 -16.82 -23.39 -42.60
C GLU A 21 -17.43 -22.20 -41.81
N ASN A 22 -18.40 -22.45 -40.95
CA ASN A 22 -19.01 -21.41 -40.09
C ASN A 22 -17.99 -20.85 -39.11
N GLU A 23 -17.20 -21.71 -38.45
CA GLU A 23 -16.14 -21.28 -37.53
C GLU A 23 -15.04 -20.51 -38.26
N TRP A 24 -14.67 -20.95 -39.48
CA TRP A 24 -13.70 -20.23 -40.28
C TRP A 24 -14.20 -18.83 -40.70
N ASN A 25 -15.47 -18.66 -41.03
CA ASN A 25 -16.04 -17.39 -41.35
C ASN A 25 -16.14 -16.49 -40.10
N LEU A 26 -16.49 -17.06 -38.95
CA LEU A 26 -16.49 -16.36 -37.68
C LEU A 26 -15.06 -15.91 -37.25
N PHE A 27 -14.04 -16.77 -37.50
CA PHE A 27 -12.65 -16.43 -37.20
C PHE A 27 -12.15 -15.18 -37.93
N LYS A 28 -12.63 -14.94 -39.18
CA LYS A 28 -12.28 -13.71 -39.92
C LYS A 28 -12.79 -12.43 -39.27
N LEU A 29 -13.76 -12.52 -38.35
CA LEU A 29 -14.35 -11.41 -37.59
C LEU A 29 -13.71 -11.24 -36.21
N VAL A 30 -12.67 -12.02 -35.90
CA VAL A 30 -11.98 -11.94 -34.62
C VAL A 30 -11.03 -10.74 -34.61
N ASP A 31 -11.17 -9.91 -33.58
CA ASP A 31 -10.32 -8.76 -33.34
C ASP A 31 -9.51 -8.90 -32.04
N MET A 32 -8.58 -7.98 -31.86
CA MET A 32 -7.83 -7.88 -30.60
C MET A 32 -8.75 -7.54 -29.43
N GLY A 33 -8.64 -8.32 -28.35
CA GLY A 33 -9.48 -8.17 -27.17
C GLY A 33 -10.68 -9.10 -27.12
N ASP A 34 -11.00 -9.80 -28.21
CA ASP A 34 -12.03 -10.83 -28.21
C ASP A 34 -11.67 -11.99 -27.30
N ILE A 35 -12.66 -12.56 -26.64
CA ILE A 35 -12.48 -13.74 -25.78
C ILE A 35 -13.00 -14.96 -26.52
N LEU A 36 -12.11 -15.93 -26.72
CA LEU A 36 -12.39 -17.16 -27.45
C LEU A 36 -12.28 -18.38 -26.53
N GLY A 37 -13.21 -19.31 -26.63
CA GLY A 37 -13.04 -20.69 -26.18
C GLY A 37 -12.49 -21.51 -27.32
N VAL A 38 -11.46 -22.34 -27.09
CA VAL A 38 -10.86 -23.19 -28.12
C VAL A 38 -10.71 -24.62 -27.62
N GLU A 39 -10.97 -25.57 -28.53
CA GLU A 39 -10.70 -26.98 -28.33
C GLU A 39 -9.74 -27.43 -29.41
N GLY A 40 -8.76 -28.26 -29.06
CA GLY A 40 -7.76 -28.70 -30.02
C GLY A 40 -6.66 -29.55 -29.41
N THR A 41 -5.67 -29.90 -30.24
CA THR A 41 -4.51 -30.70 -29.84
C THR A 41 -3.28 -29.84 -29.66
N VAL A 42 -2.55 -30.07 -28.57
CA VAL A 42 -1.29 -29.38 -28.29
C VAL A 42 -0.16 -30.01 -29.12
N PHE A 43 0.66 -29.17 -29.71
CA PHE A 43 1.88 -29.58 -30.40
C PHE A 43 2.97 -28.53 -30.25
N THR A 44 4.20 -28.90 -30.53
CA THR A 44 5.34 -27.98 -30.55
C THR A 44 5.68 -27.61 -31.98
N THR A 45 5.83 -26.33 -32.28
CA THR A 45 6.24 -25.83 -33.60
C THR A 45 7.72 -26.16 -33.88
N HIS A 46 8.17 -26.02 -35.11
CA HIS A 46 9.60 -26.17 -35.48
C HIS A 46 10.50 -25.15 -34.74
N THR A 47 9.94 -24.02 -34.30
CA THR A 47 10.63 -23.00 -33.53
C THR A 47 10.59 -23.26 -32.00
N GLY A 48 10.01 -24.39 -31.56
CA GLY A 48 9.96 -24.79 -30.16
C GLY A 48 8.77 -24.20 -29.38
N GLU A 49 7.81 -23.49 -30.03
CA GLU A 49 6.67 -22.92 -29.35
C GLU A 49 5.54 -23.93 -29.10
N THR A 50 5.03 -23.96 -27.87
CA THR A 50 3.84 -24.73 -27.53
C THR A 50 2.59 -24.07 -28.14
N THR A 51 1.88 -24.82 -28.98
CA THR A 51 0.78 -24.31 -29.79
C THR A 51 -0.42 -25.25 -29.70
N ILE A 52 -1.64 -24.68 -29.69
CA ILE A 52 -2.87 -25.45 -29.84
C ILE A 52 -3.28 -25.41 -31.31
N ARG A 53 -3.35 -26.60 -31.96
CA ARG A 53 -4.04 -26.77 -33.23
C ARG A 53 -5.53 -26.76 -32.96
N VAL A 54 -6.20 -25.70 -33.37
CA VAL A 54 -7.63 -25.50 -33.09
C VAL A 54 -8.46 -26.41 -33.99
N LEU A 55 -9.34 -27.19 -33.37
CA LEU A 55 -10.34 -28.04 -34.01
C LEU A 55 -11.73 -27.42 -33.93
N HIS A 56 -12.03 -26.82 -32.80
CA HIS A 56 -13.27 -26.08 -32.58
C HIS A 56 -13.00 -24.76 -31.82
N PHE A 57 -13.76 -23.74 -32.13
CA PHE A 57 -13.72 -22.52 -31.34
C PHE A 57 -15.09 -21.86 -31.20
N THR A 58 -15.27 -21.14 -30.10
CA THR A 58 -16.48 -20.38 -29.81
C THR A 58 -16.11 -18.94 -29.47
N MET A 59 -16.80 -17.98 -30.07
CA MET A 59 -16.74 -16.57 -29.65
C MET A 59 -17.48 -16.43 -28.33
N LEU A 60 -16.75 -16.23 -27.23
CA LEU A 60 -17.34 -16.08 -25.90
C LEU A 60 -17.75 -14.62 -25.62
N SER A 61 -16.94 -13.66 -26.10
CA SER A 61 -17.26 -12.24 -25.97
C SER A 61 -16.54 -11.43 -27.06
N LYS A 62 -17.25 -10.51 -27.66
CA LYS A 62 -16.73 -9.58 -28.66
C LYS A 62 -16.27 -8.28 -27.99
N SER A 63 -15.06 -7.85 -28.28
CA SER A 63 -14.56 -6.53 -27.88
C SER A 63 -15.12 -5.47 -28.82
N LEU A 64 -16.01 -4.63 -28.29
CA LEU A 64 -16.67 -3.56 -29.08
C LEU A 64 -15.84 -2.27 -29.13
N ARG A 65 -14.80 -2.16 -28.31
CA ARG A 65 -13.90 -1.00 -28.28
C ARG A 65 -12.47 -1.46 -28.50
N PRO A 66 -11.65 -0.71 -29.27
CA PRO A 66 -10.26 -1.04 -29.44
C PRO A 66 -9.51 -0.98 -28.10
N LEU A 67 -8.59 -1.91 -27.90
CA LEU A 67 -7.67 -1.86 -26.77
C LEU A 67 -6.61 -0.77 -27.01
N PRO A 68 -6.01 -0.22 -25.94
CA PRO A 68 -4.85 0.66 -26.06
C PRO A 68 -3.75 0.02 -26.90
N GLU A 69 -2.95 0.82 -27.59
CA GLU A 69 -1.88 0.32 -28.46
C GLU A 69 -0.92 -0.63 -27.73
N LYS A 70 -0.63 -1.76 -28.37
CA LYS A 70 0.18 -2.84 -27.78
C LYS A 70 1.64 -2.45 -27.54
N TRP A 71 2.17 -1.53 -28.34
CA TRP A 71 3.61 -1.25 -28.39
C TRP A 71 4.09 -0.27 -27.31
N HIS A 72 3.24 0.67 -26.89
CA HIS A 72 3.58 1.68 -25.88
C HIS A 72 2.86 1.48 -24.56
N GLY A 73 1.93 0.49 -24.48
CA GLY A 73 1.05 0.32 -23.32
C GLY A 73 0.15 1.52 -23.10
N LEU A 74 -0.43 1.59 -21.91
CA LEU A 74 -1.18 2.76 -21.44
C LEU A 74 -0.25 3.61 -20.60
N THR A 75 0.15 4.78 -21.12
CA THR A 75 1.15 5.67 -20.48
C THR A 75 0.53 6.78 -19.64
N ASP A 76 -0.67 7.24 -20.01
CA ASP A 76 -1.37 8.30 -19.28
C ASP A 76 -1.72 7.84 -17.85
N LYS A 77 -1.18 8.55 -16.83
CA LYS A 77 -1.32 8.18 -15.42
C LYS A 77 -2.76 8.24 -14.94
N GLU A 78 -3.50 9.27 -15.33
CA GLU A 78 -4.91 9.42 -14.93
C GLU A 78 -5.77 8.30 -15.49
N GLN A 79 -5.61 8.00 -16.77
CA GLN A 79 -6.32 6.89 -17.39
C GLN A 79 -5.96 5.54 -16.76
N ARG A 80 -4.69 5.29 -16.43
CA ARG A 80 -4.24 4.07 -15.74
C ARG A 80 -4.90 3.91 -14.37
N TYR A 81 -5.08 4.99 -13.63
CA TYR A 81 -5.75 4.95 -12.32
C TYR A 81 -7.27 4.81 -12.44
N ARG A 82 -7.90 5.56 -13.36
CA ARG A 82 -9.36 5.55 -13.54
C ARG A 82 -9.88 4.31 -14.25
N GLN A 83 -9.08 3.76 -15.17
CA GLN A 83 -9.42 2.56 -15.97
C GLN A 83 -8.42 1.45 -15.70
N ARG A 84 -8.29 1.04 -14.44
CA ARG A 84 -7.32 0.03 -14.00
C ARG A 84 -7.41 -1.27 -14.80
N TYR A 85 -8.59 -1.68 -15.25
CA TYR A 85 -8.77 -2.86 -16.09
C TYR A 85 -8.04 -2.74 -17.43
N LEU A 86 -7.98 -1.55 -18.04
CA LEU A 86 -7.20 -1.32 -19.26
C LEU A 86 -5.69 -1.34 -18.97
N ASP A 87 -5.28 -0.75 -17.86
CA ASP A 87 -3.88 -0.80 -17.41
C ASP A 87 -3.40 -2.24 -17.18
N LEU A 88 -4.23 -3.09 -16.57
CA LEU A 88 -3.92 -4.51 -16.38
C LEU A 88 -3.84 -5.32 -17.68
N ILE A 89 -4.54 -4.88 -18.74
CA ILE A 89 -4.47 -5.47 -20.07
C ILE A 89 -3.21 -4.99 -20.82
N ALA A 90 -3.00 -3.66 -20.81
CA ALA A 90 -1.94 -3.02 -21.60
C ALA A 90 -0.56 -3.16 -20.95
N ASN A 91 -0.49 -3.17 -19.63
CA ASN A 91 0.74 -3.21 -18.82
C ASN A 91 0.77 -4.46 -17.91
N PRO A 92 1.15 -5.65 -18.43
CA PRO A 92 1.08 -6.90 -17.66
C PRO A 92 1.86 -6.89 -16.34
N GLU A 93 2.93 -6.10 -16.25
CA GLU A 93 3.77 -5.99 -15.06
C GLU A 93 3.00 -5.42 -13.86
N VAL A 94 1.97 -4.61 -14.11
CA VAL A 94 1.12 -4.02 -13.06
C VAL A 94 0.43 -5.11 -12.22
N ARG A 95 0.12 -6.28 -12.81
CA ARG A 95 -0.44 -7.43 -12.06
C ARG A 95 0.47 -7.88 -10.92
N LYS A 96 1.78 -7.90 -11.17
CA LYS A 96 2.76 -8.32 -10.15
C LYS A 96 2.68 -7.44 -8.90
N THR A 97 2.46 -6.13 -9.07
CA THR A 97 2.31 -5.19 -7.94
C THR A 97 1.09 -5.56 -7.07
N PHE A 98 -0.05 -5.88 -7.69
CA PHE A 98 -1.26 -6.26 -6.94
C PHE A 98 -1.13 -7.64 -6.28
N ILE A 99 -0.46 -8.59 -6.95
CA ILE A 99 -0.16 -9.91 -6.34
C ILE A 99 0.77 -9.74 -5.13
N LYS A 100 1.85 -8.95 -5.26
CA LYS A 100 2.74 -8.63 -4.13
C LYS A 100 1.99 -8.00 -2.96
N ARG A 101 1.10 -7.02 -3.26
CA ARG A 101 0.25 -6.42 -2.23
C ARG A 101 -0.64 -7.45 -1.53
N ALA A 102 -1.27 -8.36 -2.28
CA ALA A 102 -2.10 -9.41 -1.69
C ALA A 102 -1.29 -10.34 -0.79
N ASN A 103 -0.10 -10.76 -1.25
CA ASN A 103 0.82 -11.60 -0.48
C ASN A 103 1.29 -10.90 0.80
N MET A 104 1.59 -9.60 0.73
CA MET A 104 1.98 -8.78 1.87
C MET A 104 0.87 -8.72 2.93
N LEU A 105 -0.37 -8.44 2.52
CA LEU A 105 -1.52 -8.42 3.44
C LEU A 105 -1.76 -9.79 4.09
N GLN A 106 -1.57 -10.88 3.32
CA GLN A 106 -1.68 -12.23 3.87
C GLN A 106 -0.56 -12.53 4.87
N ALA A 107 0.67 -12.08 4.59
CA ALA A 107 1.81 -12.23 5.50
C ALA A 107 1.56 -11.50 6.83
N ILE A 108 1.02 -10.29 6.78
CA ILE A 108 0.63 -9.53 7.98
C ILE A 108 -0.38 -10.31 8.82
N ARG A 109 -1.47 -10.82 8.20
CA ARG A 109 -2.47 -11.61 8.91
C ARG A 109 -1.89 -12.86 9.54
N ASN A 110 -1.08 -13.58 8.77
CA ASN A 110 -0.44 -14.81 9.25
C ASN A 110 0.47 -14.52 10.44
N TRP A 111 1.24 -13.45 10.39
CA TRP A 111 2.14 -13.06 11.47
C TRP A 111 1.36 -12.75 12.74
N TYR A 112 0.37 -11.86 12.69
CA TYR A 112 -0.43 -11.48 13.86
C TYR A 112 -1.17 -12.67 14.45
N THR A 113 -1.82 -13.49 13.61
CA THR A 113 -2.53 -14.68 14.06
C THR A 113 -1.59 -15.69 14.75
N ALA A 114 -0.39 -15.90 14.20
CA ALA A 114 0.62 -16.78 14.79
C ALA A 114 1.15 -16.28 16.15
N HIS A 115 1.06 -14.97 16.40
CA HIS A 115 1.49 -14.33 17.66
C HIS A 115 0.32 -14.08 18.63
N GLY A 116 -0.84 -14.71 18.41
CA GLY A 116 -1.97 -14.69 19.32
C GLY A 116 -2.83 -13.42 19.24
N PHE A 117 -2.71 -12.64 18.17
CA PHE A 117 -3.62 -11.53 17.92
C PHE A 117 -4.90 -12.02 17.24
N LEU A 118 -6.03 -11.47 17.66
CA LEU A 118 -7.33 -11.66 17.04
C LEU A 118 -7.58 -10.57 16.00
N GLU A 119 -7.88 -10.95 14.74
CA GLU A 119 -8.39 -10.00 13.75
C GLU A 119 -9.83 -9.64 14.10
N VAL A 120 -10.13 -8.35 14.18
CA VAL A 120 -11.46 -7.83 14.50
C VAL A 120 -11.93 -6.86 13.43
N GLU A 121 -13.23 -6.62 13.37
CA GLU A 121 -13.85 -5.61 12.51
C GLU A 121 -14.65 -4.65 13.38
N THR A 122 -14.41 -3.36 13.20
CA THR A 122 -15.11 -2.29 13.91
C THR A 122 -15.96 -1.47 12.95
N PRO A 123 -16.98 -0.73 13.45
CA PRO A 123 -17.89 0.03 12.58
C PRO A 123 -17.20 1.05 11.69
N VAL A 124 -17.54 1.04 10.40
CA VAL A 124 -17.13 2.07 9.43
C VAL A 124 -17.96 3.34 9.61
N LEU A 125 -19.29 3.19 9.82
CA LEU A 125 -20.19 4.29 10.14
C LEU A 125 -20.20 4.52 11.63
N GLN A 126 -19.86 5.73 12.06
CA GLN A 126 -19.70 6.09 13.46
C GLN A 126 -20.53 7.34 13.79
N PRO A 127 -21.22 7.37 14.97
CA PRO A 127 -21.94 8.55 15.43
C PRO A 127 -21.00 9.66 15.88
N LEU A 128 -19.79 9.31 16.31
CA LEU A 128 -18.70 10.22 16.69
C LEU A 128 -17.42 9.75 16.02
N TYR A 129 -16.76 10.62 15.30
CA TYR A 129 -15.43 10.35 14.74
C TYR A 129 -14.33 10.70 15.75
N GLY A 130 -13.18 10.06 15.62
CA GLY A 130 -12.02 10.30 16.48
C GLY A 130 -10.90 9.30 16.22
N GLY A 131 -9.81 9.39 17.02
CA GLY A 131 -8.62 8.56 16.88
C GLY A 131 -7.59 9.12 15.89
N ALA A 132 -7.86 10.27 15.28
CA ALA A 132 -6.92 11.00 14.43
C ALA A 132 -7.35 12.48 14.35
N ASN A 133 -6.40 13.33 13.97
CA ASN A 133 -6.71 14.73 13.64
C ASN A 133 -6.95 14.83 12.12
N ALA A 134 -8.18 14.53 11.69
CA ALA A 134 -8.56 14.54 10.27
C ALA A 134 -10.02 14.96 10.10
N ARG A 135 -10.35 15.49 8.93
CA ARG A 135 -11.71 15.88 8.57
C ARG A 135 -12.50 14.66 8.08
N PRO A 136 -13.67 14.32 8.67
CA PRO A 136 -14.47 13.16 8.25
C PRO A 136 -15.31 13.45 7.02
N PHE A 137 -15.70 12.38 6.29
CA PHE A 137 -16.89 12.40 5.43
C PHE A 137 -18.14 12.24 6.27
N MET A 138 -19.17 13.02 5.97
CA MET A 138 -20.45 13.02 6.68
C MET A 138 -21.54 12.40 5.81
N THR A 139 -22.45 11.67 6.45
CA THR A 139 -23.65 11.13 5.81
C THR A 139 -24.86 11.21 6.74
N HIS A 140 -26.05 11.01 6.20
CA HIS A 140 -27.29 10.99 6.98
C HIS A 140 -27.80 9.55 7.11
N PHE A 141 -28.11 9.15 8.36
CA PHE A 141 -28.73 7.86 8.64
C PHE A 141 -30.25 8.01 8.71
N ASN A 142 -30.94 7.68 7.62
CA ASN A 142 -32.37 7.94 7.45
C ASN A 142 -33.24 7.30 8.54
N ALA A 143 -32.93 6.07 8.96
CA ALA A 143 -33.76 5.33 9.93
C ALA A 143 -33.79 5.96 11.33
N LEU A 144 -32.71 6.65 11.72
CA LEU A 144 -32.58 7.30 13.03
C LEU A 144 -32.56 8.82 12.94
N ASP A 145 -32.72 9.38 11.72
CA ASP A 145 -32.69 10.82 11.46
C ASP A 145 -31.48 11.52 12.12
N MET A 146 -30.29 10.97 11.91
CA MET A 146 -29.09 11.48 12.54
C MET A 146 -27.88 11.54 11.59
N THR A 147 -26.95 12.47 11.88
CA THR A 147 -25.68 12.53 11.17
C THR A 147 -24.76 11.41 11.63
N MET A 148 -24.14 10.75 10.65
CA MET A 148 -23.09 9.75 10.83
C MET A 148 -21.83 10.15 10.08
N TYR A 149 -20.72 9.59 10.47
CA TYR A 149 -19.41 9.85 9.89
C TYR A 149 -18.78 8.56 9.38
N LEU A 150 -18.12 8.62 8.23
CA LEU A 150 -17.17 7.57 7.85
C LEU A 150 -15.93 7.67 8.76
N ARG A 151 -15.46 6.56 9.30
CA ARG A 151 -14.33 6.55 10.25
C ARG A 151 -13.07 7.17 9.66
N ILE A 152 -12.38 7.96 10.43
CA ILE A 152 -11.04 8.48 10.13
C ILE A 152 -9.94 7.57 10.71
N ALA A 153 -10.28 6.76 11.72
CA ALA A 153 -9.45 5.76 12.37
C ALA A 153 -10.35 4.76 13.13
N PRO A 154 -9.94 3.49 13.35
CA PRO A 154 -10.65 2.53 14.18
C PRO A 154 -10.31 2.63 15.67
N GLU A 155 -9.36 3.45 16.07
CA GLU A 155 -8.71 3.53 17.38
C GLU A 155 -9.67 3.42 18.57
N LEU A 156 -10.71 4.28 18.60
CA LEU A 156 -11.61 4.35 19.76
C LEU A 156 -12.39 3.04 19.97
N TYR A 157 -12.74 2.35 18.89
CA TYR A 157 -13.43 1.06 18.97
C TYR A 157 -12.47 -0.06 19.37
N LEU A 158 -11.25 -0.06 18.85
CA LEU A 158 -10.23 -1.04 19.24
C LEU A 158 -9.88 -0.93 20.73
N LYS A 159 -9.73 0.30 21.24
CA LYS A 159 -9.54 0.54 22.69
C LYS A 159 -10.71 0.02 23.53
N ARG A 160 -11.95 0.16 23.07
CA ARG A 160 -13.13 -0.41 23.76
C ARG A 160 -13.08 -1.94 23.81
N LEU A 161 -12.55 -2.59 22.76
CA LEU A 161 -12.37 -4.04 22.76
C LEU A 161 -11.31 -4.49 23.77
N LEU A 162 -10.23 -3.72 23.96
CA LEU A 162 -9.27 -3.98 25.05
C LEU A 162 -9.94 -3.85 26.43
N VAL A 163 -10.74 -2.81 26.65
CA VAL A 163 -11.52 -2.66 27.88
C VAL A 163 -12.49 -3.83 28.08
N GLY A 164 -13.02 -4.38 26.97
CA GLY A 164 -13.87 -5.58 26.95
C GLY A 164 -13.15 -6.89 27.27
N GLY A 165 -11.81 -6.87 27.43
CA GLY A 165 -11.01 -8.02 27.86
C GLY A 165 -10.21 -8.72 26.77
N TYR A 166 -10.20 -8.23 25.53
CA TYR A 166 -9.25 -8.72 24.53
C TYR A 166 -7.85 -8.15 24.80
N GLU A 167 -6.85 -9.00 24.88
CA GLU A 167 -5.47 -8.56 25.19
C GLU A 167 -4.64 -8.22 23.95
N ARG A 168 -4.94 -8.85 22.80
CA ARG A 168 -4.21 -8.68 21.54
C ARG A 168 -5.18 -8.68 20.37
N ILE A 169 -5.30 -7.55 19.69
CA ILE A 169 -6.20 -7.39 18.55
C ILE A 169 -5.53 -6.60 17.44
N PHE A 170 -5.97 -6.82 16.22
CA PHE A 170 -5.62 -6.00 15.06
C PHE A 170 -6.80 -5.88 14.10
N GLU A 171 -6.81 -4.83 13.32
CA GLU A 171 -7.75 -4.62 12.22
C GLU A 171 -7.02 -4.11 10.98
N ILE A 172 -7.19 -4.78 9.84
CA ILE A 172 -6.79 -4.25 8.54
C ILE A 172 -8.02 -3.60 7.92
N THR A 173 -8.01 -2.30 7.80
CA THR A 173 -9.21 -1.52 7.61
C THR A 173 -9.09 -0.44 6.54
N ARG A 174 -10.24 0.07 6.08
CA ARG A 174 -10.36 1.29 5.28
C ARG A 174 -10.68 2.48 6.17
N ASN A 175 -9.87 3.51 6.08
CA ASN A 175 -10.11 4.80 6.70
C ASN A 175 -10.42 5.85 5.63
N PHE A 176 -11.15 6.88 6.03
CA PHE A 176 -11.69 7.91 5.14
C PHE A 176 -11.35 9.29 5.70
N ARG A 177 -10.60 10.10 4.97
CA ARG A 177 -10.23 11.47 5.37
C ARG A 177 -10.60 12.43 4.25
N ASN A 178 -11.47 13.39 4.55
CA ASN A 178 -11.99 14.38 3.59
C ASN A 178 -11.09 15.62 3.55
N GLU A 179 -9.90 15.43 3.04
CA GLU A 179 -8.84 16.44 2.94
C GLU A 179 -8.32 16.53 1.51
N GLY A 180 -7.18 17.20 1.31
CA GLY A 180 -6.53 17.27 0.01
C GLY A 180 -6.12 15.89 -0.53
N MET A 181 -5.95 15.80 -1.84
CA MET A 181 -5.51 14.59 -2.53
C MET A 181 -4.22 14.87 -3.29
N ASP A 182 -3.21 14.02 -3.10
CA ASP A 182 -1.95 14.07 -3.83
C ASP A 182 -1.46 12.65 -4.16
N THR A 183 -0.20 12.50 -4.56
CA THR A 183 0.38 11.20 -4.93
C THR A 183 0.58 10.26 -3.74
N ARG A 184 0.57 10.76 -2.51
CA ARG A 184 0.76 10.01 -1.26
C ARG A 184 -0.50 9.94 -0.40
N HIS A 185 -1.44 10.85 -0.59
CA HIS A 185 -2.66 10.97 0.21
C HIS A 185 -3.90 10.71 -0.64
N ASN A 186 -4.59 9.63 -0.34
CA ASN A 186 -5.90 9.31 -0.88
C ASN A 186 -6.98 9.56 0.18
N PRO A 187 -8.18 10.03 -0.22
CA PRO A 187 -9.29 10.20 0.73
C PRO A 187 -9.78 8.87 1.33
N GLU A 188 -9.53 7.76 0.66
CA GLU A 188 -9.79 6.39 1.12
C GLU A 188 -8.50 5.58 1.04
N PHE A 189 -8.05 5.01 2.16
CA PHE A 189 -6.81 4.26 2.23
C PHE A 189 -6.90 3.05 3.17
N THR A 190 -6.07 2.05 2.92
CA THR A 190 -5.95 0.89 3.82
C THR A 190 -4.91 1.19 4.89
N ALA A 191 -5.28 0.96 6.14
CA ALA A 191 -4.38 1.01 7.29
C ALA A 191 -4.47 -0.32 8.07
N ILE A 192 -3.48 -0.56 8.90
CA ILE A 192 -3.54 -1.56 9.95
C ILE A 192 -3.34 -0.85 11.28
N GLU A 193 -4.17 -1.18 12.25
CA GLU A 193 -3.97 -0.78 13.63
C GLU A 193 -3.95 -2.03 14.52
N THR A 194 -3.05 -2.02 15.49
CA THR A 194 -2.84 -3.13 16.41
C THR A 194 -2.78 -2.63 17.82
N TYR A 195 -3.34 -3.40 18.73
CA TYR A 195 -3.38 -3.07 20.14
C TYR A 195 -3.01 -4.30 20.97
N GLN A 196 -2.09 -4.10 21.91
CA GLN A 196 -1.65 -5.12 22.84
C GLN A 196 -1.72 -4.56 24.26
N ALA A 197 -2.44 -5.24 25.13
CA ALA A 197 -2.42 -4.94 26.56
C ALA A 197 -1.08 -5.38 27.16
N TYR A 198 -0.60 -4.61 28.16
CA TYR A 198 0.63 -4.90 28.91
C TYR A 198 1.91 -4.90 28.07
N GLY A 199 1.87 -4.42 26.82
CA GLY A 199 3.04 -4.23 25.96
C GLY A 199 3.62 -2.83 26.11
N ASP A 200 4.90 -2.70 25.81
CA ASP A 200 5.62 -1.42 25.78
C ASP A 200 6.11 -1.06 24.37
N ILE A 201 6.91 -0.01 24.27
CA ILE A 201 7.44 0.47 22.98
C ILE A 201 8.39 -0.55 22.34
N ASP A 202 9.15 -1.30 23.14
CA ASP A 202 10.08 -2.31 22.63
C ASP A 202 9.33 -3.47 21.97
N ASP A 203 8.20 -3.91 22.56
CA ASP A 203 7.32 -4.90 21.95
C ASP A 203 6.83 -4.45 20.57
N VAL A 204 6.44 -3.18 20.44
CA VAL A 204 5.93 -2.64 19.15
C VAL A 204 7.05 -2.50 18.11
N ILE A 205 8.26 -2.11 18.55
CA ILE A 205 9.45 -2.06 17.69
C ILE A 205 9.76 -3.44 17.13
N ASP A 206 9.85 -4.44 18.00
CA ASP A 206 10.14 -5.83 17.60
C ASP A 206 9.07 -6.40 16.66
N GLN A 207 7.79 -6.13 16.93
CA GLN A 207 6.69 -6.50 16.04
C GLN A 207 6.84 -5.84 14.67
N THR A 208 7.16 -4.56 14.63
CA THR A 208 7.29 -3.79 13.38
C THR A 208 8.40 -4.37 12.51
N GLU A 209 9.57 -4.62 13.07
CA GLU A 209 10.70 -5.21 12.35
C GLU A 209 10.35 -6.58 11.76
N GLN A 210 9.75 -7.46 12.57
CA GLN A 210 9.38 -8.81 12.15
C GLN A 210 8.31 -8.80 11.06
N ILE A 211 7.29 -7.93 11.17
CA ILE A 211 6.22 -7.82 10.18
C ILE A 211 6.75 -7.29 8.85
N VAL A 212 7.59 -6.25 8.88
CA VAL A 212 8.18 -5.68 7.65
C VAL A 212 9.07 -6.71 6.97
N ALA A 213 9.90 -7.45 7.73
CA ALA A 213 10.69 -8.56 7.18
C ALA A 213 9.81 -9.66 6.57
N ALA A 214 8.72 -10.07 7.24
CA ALA A 214 7.76 -11.03 6.71
C ALA A 214 7.09 -10.55 5.43
N CYS A 215 6.73 -9.27 5.33
CA CYS A 215 6.18 -8.65 4.13
C CYS A 215 7.17 -8.66 2.97
N ALA A 216 8.45 -8.36 3.23
CA ALA A 216 9.50 -8.40 2.23
C ALA A 216 9.70 -9.84 1.71
N MET A 217 9.78 -10.81 2.60
CA MET A 217 9.88 -12.24 2.24
C MET A 217 8.69 -12.70 1.40
N ALA A 218 7.47 -12.33 1.75
CA ALA A 218 6.27 -12.70 0.99
C ALA A 218 6.19 -12.03 -0.39
N SER A 219 6.78 -10.84 -0.55
CA SER A 219 6.70 -10.03 -1.77
C SER A 219 7.88 -10.22 -2.72
N TYR A 220 9.08 -10.45 -2.17
CA TYR A 220 10.34 -10.49 -2.90
C TYR A 220 11.12 -11.81 -2.73
N GLY A 221 10.76 -12.63 -1.72
CA GLY A 221 11.51 -13.84 -1.36
C GLY A 221 12.81 -13.56 -0.60
N THR A 222 13.05 -12.30 -0.21
CA THR A 222 14.25 -11.85 0.51
C THR A 222 13.93 -10.59 1.30
N THR A 223 14.72 -10.30 2.35
CA THR A 223 14.65 -9.03 3.08
C THR A 223 15.41 -7.89 2.38
N LYS A 224 16.26 -8.23 1.39
CA LYS A 224 16.99 -7.26 0.58
C LYS A 224 16.33 -7.08 -0.77
N PHE A 225 16.04 -5.85 -1.14
CA PHE A 225 15.44 -5.53 -2.44
C PHE A 225 15.85 -4.13 -2.87
N THR A 226 15.75 -3.87 -4.19
CA THR A 226 16.04 -2.56 -4.75
C THR A 226 14.76 -1.73 -4.82
N TYR A 227 14.80 -0.53 -4.28
CA TYR A 227 13.76 0.49 -4.38
C TYR A 227 14.36 1.78 -4.94
N GLU A 228 13.84 2.29 -6.05
CA GLU A 228 14.32 3.50 -6.76
C GLU A 228 15.84 3.53 -6.99
N GLY A 229 16.42 2.37 -7.31
CA GLY A 229 17.85 2.22 -7.57
C GLY A 229 18.74 1.99 -6.35
N THR A 230 18.18 2.08 -5.14
CA THR A 230 18.91 1.86 -3.89
C THR A 230 18.55 0.50 -3.30
N GLU A 231 19.56 -0.25 -2.84
CA GLU A 231 19.34 -1.49 -2.10
C GLU A 231 18.88 -1.17 -0.67
N ILE A 232 17.74 -1.74 -0.29
CA ILE A 232 17.18 -1.65 1.07
C ILE A 232 17.24 -3.04 1.70
N ASP A 233 17.74 -3.12 2.93
CA ASP A 233 17.69 -4.33 3.75
C ASP A 233 16.79 -4.10 4.96
N VAL A 234 15.67 -4.80 5.00
CA VAL A 234 14.70 -4.71 6.10
C VAL A 234 14.88 -5.80 7.16
N ALA A 235 15.99 -6.55 7.12
CA ALA A 235 16.33 -7.46 8.21
C ALA A 235 16.63 -6.66 9.50
N GLY A 236 16.00 -7.05 10.61
CA GLY A 236 16.30 -6.47 11.92
C GLY A 236 17.60 -7.01 12.53
N PRO A 237 18.08 -6.46 13.66
CA PRO A 237 17.49 -5.29 14.33
C PRO A 237 17.85 -3.98 13.64
N TRP A 238 16.91 -3.05 13.60
CA TRP A 238 17.15 -1.73 13.03
C TRP A 238 17.77 -0.79 14.05
N PRO A 239 18.64 0.16 13.63
CA PRO A 239 19.13 1.21 14.51
C PRO A 239 17.99 1.98 15.18
N ARG A 240 18.21 2.39 16.42
CA ARG A 240 17.27 3.23 17.20
C ARG A 240 17.98 4.54 17.52
N LEU A 241 17.34 5.65 17.19
CA LEU A 241 17.84 6.99 17.45
C LEU A 241 16.69 7.82 18.04
N THR A 242 16.98 8.66 19.02
CA THR A 242 16.04 9.74 19.34
C THR A 242 16.05 10.79 18.24
N MET A 243 14.99 11.57 18.12
CA MET A 243 14.94 12.66 17.15
C MET A 243 16.10 13.66 17.37
N ALA A 244 16.42 13.98 18.61
CA ALA A 244 17.53 14.88 18.95
C ALA A 244 18.91 14.27 18.58
N GLU A 245 19.12 12.97 18.89
CA GLU A 245 20.35 12.27 18.45
C GLU A 245 20.48 12.25 16.93
N ALA A 246 19.37 12.05 16.20
CA ALA A 246 19.38 12.07 14.76
C ALA A 246 19.75 13.47 14.21
N VAL A 247 19.14 14.54 14.72
CA VAL A 247 19.50 15.92 14.34
C VAL A 247 20.98 16.18 14.65
N LYS A 248 21.44 15.82 15.85
CA LYS A 248 22.85 15.99 16.23
C LYS A 248 23.80 15.24 15.30
N LYS A 249 23.44 14.04 14.89
CA LYS A 249 24.27 13.22 14.00
C LYS A 249 24.47 13.87 12.62
N TYR A 250 23.44 14.50 12.07
CA TYR A 250 23.47 15.05 10.71
C TYR A 250 23.86 16.52 10.65
N THR A 251 23.58 17.30 11.72
CA THR A 251 23.85 18.76 11.74
C THR A 251 25.01 19.15 12.66
N GLY A 252 25.33 18.32 13.64
CA GLY A 252 26.25 18.66 14.73
C GLY A 252 25.63 19.44 15.88
N GLU A 253 24.38 19.91 15.72
CA GLU A 253 23.66 20.71 16.73
C GLU A 253 22.94 19.82 17.76
N ASP A 254 23.05 20.19 19.03
CA ASP A 254 22.56 19.38 20.15
C ASP A 254 21.35 20.03 20.82
N PHE A 255 20.14 19.58 20.46
CA PHE A 255 18.89 20.07 21.07
C PHE A 255 18.74 19.60 22.52
N ASP A 256 19.30 18.45 22.92
CA ASP A 256 19.22 17.96 24.30
C ASP A 256 20.05 18.81 25.28
N ALA A 257 21.01 19.58 24.77
CA ALA A 257 21.79 20.50 25.56
C ALA A 257 21.06 21.82 25.85
N CYS A 258 19.98 22.14 25.12
CA CYS A 258 19.21 23.37 25.29
C CYS A 258 18.43 23.34 26.61
N LYS A 259 18.53 24.42 27.37
CA LYS A 259 17.77 24.64 28.61
C LYS A 259 16.57 25.57 28.42
N THR A 260 16.60 26.37 27.39
CA THR A 260 15.55 27.35 27.07
C THR A 260 15.11 27.24 25.63
N ILE A 261 13.93 27.77 25.33
CA ILE A 261 13.39 27.79 23.98
C ILE A 261 14.22 28.71 23.05
N GLU A 262 14.81 29.75 23.61
CA GLU A 262 15.68 30.70 22.89
C GLU A 262 16.95 30.02 22.41
N GLU A 263 17.51 29.11 23.21
CA GLU A 263 18.67 28.30 22.77
C GLU A 263 18.29 27.37 21.62
N ALA A 264 17.10 26.73 21.64
CA ALA A 264 16.61 25.91 20.56
C ALA A 264 16.31 26.73 19.28
N ARG A 265 15.73 27.94 19.43
CA ARG A 265 15.54 28.89 18.32
C ARG A 265 16.88 29.32 17.71
N ALA A 266 17.90 29.59 18.54
CA ALA A 266 19.22 29.91 18.06
C ALA A 266 19.89 28.75 17.25
N ILE A 267 19.57 27.50 17.56
CA ILE A 267 19.94 26.37 16.71
C ILE A 267 19.23 26.44 15.35
N CYS A 268 17.90 26.63 15.34
CA CYS A 268 17.12 26.76 14.11
C CYS A 268 17.65 27.93 13.24
N ASP A 269 17.97 29.07 13.85
CA ASP A 269 18.55 30.23 13.16
C ASP A 269 19.90 29.89 12.50
N ARG A 270 20.78 29.15 13.18
CA ARG A 270 22.06 28.70 12.62
C ARG A 270 21.88 27.70 11.48
N LEU A 271 20.89 26.85 11.58
CA LEU A 271 20.54 25.86 10.57
C LEU A 271 19.67 26.44 9.45
N HIS A 272 19.23 27.70 9.54
CA HIS A 272 18.30 28.33 8.61
C HIS A 272 16.94 27.60 8.49
N VAL A 273 16.49 26.97 9.57
CA VAL A 273 15.18 26.31 9.67
C VAL A 273 14.11 27.35 9.96
N GLU A 274 13.04 27.35 9.18
CA GLU A 274 11.89 28.23 9.39
C GLU A 274 11.02 27.72 10.55
N TYR A 275 10.58 28.65 11.43
CA TYR A 275 9.69 28.34 12.53
C TYR A 275 8.74 29.49 12.85
N GLY A 276 7.61 29.19 13.50
CA GLY A 276 6.62 30.17 13.94
C GLY A 276 6.94 30.81 15.29
N GLU A 277 6.46 32.02 15.51
CA GLU A 277 6.64 32.77 16.76
C GLU A 277 6.19 32.00 18.02
N PHE A 278 5.14 31.17 17.88
CA PHE A 278 4.53 30.40 18.98
C PHE A 278 4.97 28.92 18.97
N ASP A 279 5.93 28.53 18.16
CA ASP A 279 6.38 27.16 18.11
C ASP A 279 7.18 26.79 19.36
N GLY A 280 6.74 25.72 20.02
CA GLY A 280 7.43 25.16 21.18
C GLY A 280 8.65 24.33 20.77
N PHE A 281 9.41 23.89 21.78
CA PHE A 281 10.66 23.15 21.61
C PHE A 281 10.53 21.94 20.68
N GLY A 282 9.46 21.13 20.84
CA GLY A 282 9.23 19.96 20.01
C GLY A 282 9.03 20.25 18.53
N LYS A 283 8.37 21.37 18.20
CA LYS A 283 8.20 21.80 16.80
C LYS A 283 9.50 22.30 16.19
N LEU A 284 10.34 22.99 16.96
CA LEU A 284 11.66 23.43 16.50
C LEU A 284 12.55 22.22 16.17
N LEU A 285 12.56 21.22 17.06
CA LEU A 285 13.30 19.98 16.83
C LEU A 285 12.75 19.21 15.61
N ALA A 286 11.41 19.13 15.46
CA ALA A 286 10.80 18.48 14.32
C ALA A 286 11.15 19.18 13.00
N ALA A 287 11.08 20.51 12.94
CA ALA A 287 11.45 21.27 11.74
C ALA A 287 12.92 21.03 11.35
N ALA A 288 13.82 21.03 12.33
CA ALA A 288 15.23 20.69 12.07
C ALA A 288 15.42 19.26 11.61
N PHE A 289 14.63 18.32 12.11
CA PHE A 289 14.63 16.93 11.65
C PHE A 289 14.13 16.80 10.22
N ASP A 290 13.00 17.43 9.89
CA ASP A 290 12.40 17.39 8.57
C ASP A 290 13.35 17.95 7.49
N ASP A 291 14.02 19.09 7.80
CA ASP A 291 14.90 19.76 6.83
C ASP A 291 16.25 19.06 6.64
N TYR A 292 16.80 18.42 7.67
CA TYR A 292 18.20 17.93 7.66
C TYR A 292 18.39 16.44 7.85
N VAL A 293 17.38 15.70 8.27
CA VAL A 293 17.53 14.29 8.66
C VAL A 293 16.71 13.37 7.77
N GLU A 294 15.44 13.69 7.51
CA GLU A 294 14.49 12.77 6.88
C GLU A 294 15.00 12.25 5.53
N GLU A 295 15.54 13.12 4.67
CA GLU A 295 16.07 12.74 3.36
C GLU A 295 17.27 11.80 3.40
N HIS A 296 17.99 11.76 4.52
CA HIS A 296 19.18 10.91 4.71
C HIS A 296 18.85 9.53 5.30
N LEU A 297 17.62 9.31 5.75
CA LEU A 297 17.19 8.04 6.34
C LEU A 297 16.74 7.06 5.25
N ILE A 298 17.70 6.46 4.56
CA ILE A 298 17.44 5.53 3.45
C ILE A 298 17.19 4.11 3.94
N GLN A 299 17.98 3.63 4.91
CA GLN A 299 17.79 2.32 5.52
C GLN A 299 16.79 2.39 6.66
N PRO A 300 16.10 1.28 7.00
CA PRO A 300 15.20 1.25 8.14
C PRO A 300 15.88 1.70 9.43
N VAL A 301 15.20 2.55 10.17
CA VAL A 301 15.64 3.08 11.46
C VAL A 301 14.41 3.43 12.30
N HIS A 302 14.48 3.23 13.59
CA HIS A 302 13.45 3.72 14.52
C HIS A 302 13.86 5.09 15.05
N ILE A 303 13.01 6.10 14.79
CA ILE A 303 13.12 7.41 15.42
C ILE A 303 12.18 7.42 16.62
N THR A 304 12.74 7.64 17.80
CA THR A 304 12.01 7.62 19.07
C THR A 304 11.92 9.01 19.68
N CYS A 305 11.21 9.14 20.80
CA CYS A 305 11.02 10.41 21.50
C CYS A 305 10.30 11.48 20.68
N LEU A 306 9.27 11.07 19.91
CA LEU A 306 8.41 11.98 19.13
C LEU A 306 7.34 12.69 19.97
N LEU A 307 7.23 12.41 21.26
CA LEU A 307 6.20 12.96 22.16
C LEU A 307 6.17 14.49 22.24
N TYR A 308 7.26 15.13 21.85
CA TYR A 308 7.34 16.61 21.80
C TYR A 308 6.77 17.21 20.52
N THR A 309 6.44 16.42 19.52
CA THR A 309 6.08 16.87 18.18
C THR A 309 4.68 16.44 17.78
N SER A 310 4.17 15.34 18.33
CA SER A 310 2.85 14.82 18.02
C SER A 310 1.85 15.24 19.09
N PRO A 311 0.74 15.92 18.74
CA PRO A 311 -0.33 16.12 19.72
C PRO A 311 -0.84 14.74 20.14
N SER A 312 -0.57 14.38 21.41
CA SER A 312 -1.12 13.16 21.98
C SER A 312 -2.63 13.33 22.10
N PRO A 313 -3.43 12.33 21.70
CA PRO A 313 -4.87 12.36 21.99
C PRO A 313 -5.18 12.28 23.49
N ARG A 314 -4.15 12.26 24.33
CA ARG A 314 -4.25 12.28 25.82
C ARG A 314 -3.93 13.63 26.43
N ASP A 315 -3.44 14.60 25.65
CA ASP A 315 -3.24 15.99 26.00
C ASP A 315 -4.46 16.80 25.52
#